data_87e9fb1bfec80a3081804d7f1e944583
#
_entry.id   87e9fb1bfec80a3081804d7f1e944583
#
_cell.length_a   1.000
_cell.length_b   1.000
_cell.length_c   1.000
_cell.angle_alpha   90.00
_cell.angle_beta   90.00
_cell.angle_gamma   90.00
#
_symmetry.space_group_name_H-M   'P 1'
#
loop_
_entity.id
_entity.type
_entity.pdbx_description
1 polymer ?
#
loop_
_entity_poly.entity_id
_entity_poly.type
_entity_poly.pdbx_seq_one_letter_code
_entity_poly.pdbx_strand_id
1 'polypeptide(L)'
;VVPVPQLRLFDCPAMISRLDLDALQAALAGTPLQDWSADLPGQIDAKLAVGHGDLPRWYGAVQALPDLNVEQLELLHSFTFSGNCDEPTRAALKTALQGLIPWRKGPFHLFDVHVDTEWRSDWKWQRVAPYLDLKGKRVLDVGCGNGYYMWRMLGAGAESVVGIDPNWLFLCQFLAMKNYLPDLPAWHLPLAFEELPGKLQGFDTVFSMGVLYHRRSPIDHLIDLKDCLVKDGELVLETLVVEGDAQQVLVPEDRYAQMRNVWFLPSVPALELWLRRAGFVDVRCVDVSTTSVDEQRSTEWMRFQSLPEFLDPADHSRTVEGLPAPSRAVLIARKP
;
A
#
# COMPACT_ATOMS: atom_id res chain seq x y z
N VAL A 1 35.16 -19.56 -6.52
CA VAL A 1 34.30 -18.41 -6.87
C VAL A 1 33.62 -18.76 -8.17
N VAL A 2 32.39 -19.26 -8.11
CA VAL A 2 31.56 -19.53 -9.28
C VAL A 2 31.10 -18.15 -9.78
N PRO A 3 31.33 -17.79 -11.06
CA PRO A 3 30.82 -16.53 -11.57
C PRO A 3 29.29 -16.56 -11.50
N VAL A 4 28.71 -15.57 -10.81
CA VAL A 4 27.27 -15.30 -10.89
C VAL A 4 26.95 -15.06 -12.37
N PRO A 5 25.99 -15.80 -12.99
CA PRO A 5 25.62 -15.53 -14.36
C PRO A 5 25.27 -14.06 -14.47
N GLN A 6 25.90 -13.34 -15.40
CA GLN A 6 25.47 -12.01 -15.77
C GLN A 6 23.98 -12.13 -16.10
N LEU A 7 23.12 -11.60 -15.22
CA LEU A 7 21.72 -11.34 -15.51
C LEU A 7 21.72 -10.63 -16.86
N ARG A 8 21.27 -11.30 -17.92
CA ARG A 8 20.96 -10.63 -19.19
C ARG A 8 20.15 -9.43 -18.78
N LEU A 9 20.57 -8.26 -19.27
CA LEU A 9 19.88 -6.99 -19.07
C LEU A 9 18.38 -7.29 -19.16
N PHE A 10 17.75 -7.38 -18.03
CA PHE A 10 16.31 -7.43 -17.87
C PHE A 10 15.78 -6.26 -18.68
N ASP A 11 14.68 -6.42 -19.39
CA ASP A 11 14.11 -5.38 -20.25
C ASP A 11 13.55 -4.23 -19.39
N CYS A 12 14.51 -3.57 -18.69
CA CYS A 12 14.24 -2.41 -17.84
C CYS A 12 13.48 -1.31 -18.59
N PRO A 13 13.81 -0.98 -19.85
CA PRO A 13 13.06 0.01 -20.61
C PRO A 13 11.57 -0.31 -20.75
N ALA A 14 11.21 -1.56 -21.03
CA ALA A 14 9.81 -1.97 -21.15
C ALA A 14 9.05 -1.90 -19.83
N MET A 15 9.70 -2.14 -18.71
CA MET A 15 9.09 -1.99 -17.40
C MET A 15 8.92 -0.52 -17.02
N ILE A 16 9.92 0.33 -17.30
CA ILE A 16 9.85 1.79 -17.06
C ILE A 16 8.70 2.41 -17.84
N SER A 17 8.54 2.05 -19.12
CA SER A 17 7.45 2.58 -19.95
C SER A 17 6.07 2.26 -19.35
N ARG A 18 5.92 1.15 -18.64
CA ARG A 18 4.66 0.80 -17.95
C ARG A 18 4.39 1.59 -16.67
N LEU A 19 5.39 2.29 -16.12
CA LEU A 19 5.18 3.22 -15.00
C LEU A 19 4.49 4.50 -15.44
N ASP A 20 4.52 4.82 -16.74
CA ASP A 20 3.87 5.97 -17.37
C ASP A 20 4.26 7.29 -16.68
N LEU A 21 5.57 7.49 -16.52
CA LEU A 21 6.10 8.68 -15.84
C LEU A 21 5.80 9.96 -16.59
N ASP A 22 5.65 9.91 -17.90
CA ASP A 22 5.28 11.07 -18.72
C ASP A 22 3.86 11.55 -18.36
N ALA A 23 2.90 10.62 -18.21
CA ALA A 23 1.55 10.97 -17.77
C ALA A 23 1.55 11.47 -16.30
N LEU A 24 2.37 10.89 -15.43
CA LEU A 24 2.54 11.40 -14.06
C LEU A 24 3.07 12.83 -14.06
N GLN A 25 4.14 13.12 -14.83
CA GLN A 25 4.71 14.47 -14.96
C GLN A 25 3.69 15.46 -15.51
N ALA A 26 2.91 15.05 -16.51
CA ALA A 26 1.83 15.88 -17.07
C ALA A 26 0.75 16.17 -16.02
N ALA A 27 0.35 15.18 -15.22
CA ALA A 27 -0.65 15.34 -14.15
C ALA A 27 -0.16 16.25 -13.00
N LEU A 28 1.15 16.30 -12.76
CA LEU A 28 1.75 17.11 -11.70
C LEU A 28 2.30 18.44 -12.18
N ALA A 29 2.24 18.74 -13.49
CA ALA A 29 2.70 19.99 -14.05
C ALA A 29 1.94 21.20 -13.46
N GLY A 30 2.65 22.28 -13.14
CA GLY A 30 2.08 23.49 -12.51
C GLY A 30 1.68 23.31 -11.03
N THR A 31 1.95 22.16 -10.43
CA THR A 31 1.75 21.91 -8.99
C THR A 31 3.08 22.00 -8.22
N PRO A 32 3.07 22.07 -6.87
CA PRO A 32 4.29 22.00 -6.07
C PRO A 32 5.10 20.70 -6.25
N LEU A 33 4.52 19.67 -6.87
CA LEU A 33 5.14 18.37 -7.12
C LEU A 33 5.89 18.30 -8.46
N GLN A 34 5.86 19.34 -9.27
CA GLN A 34 6.45 19.34 -10.61
C GLN A 34 7.94 19.03 -10.59
N ASP A 35 8.71 19.70 -9.75
CA ASP A 35 10.17 19.51 -9.68
C ASP A 35 10.52 18.10 -9.22
N TRP A 36 9.82 17.58 -8.20
CA TRP A 36 9.98 16.20 -7.77
C TRP A 36 9.68 15.21 -8.89
N SER A 37 8.59 15.42 -9.62
CA SER A 37 8.22 14.52 -10.72
C SER A 37 9.24 14.52 -11.87
N ALA A 38 9.94 15.63 -12.10
CA ALA A 38 11.00 15.73 -13.08
C ALA A 38 12.24 14.88 -12.71
N ASP A 39 12.51 14.69 -11.42
CA ASP A 39 13.64 13.90 -10.94
C ASP A 39 13.36 12.38 -10.89
N LEU A 40 12.09 11.96 -10.98
CA LEU A 40 11.68 10.56 -10.84
C LEU A 40 12.33 9.60 -11.83
N PRO A 41 12.48 9.90 -13.14
CA PRO A 41 13.11 8.99 -14.08
C PRO A 41 14.50 8.56 -13.62
N GLY A 42 15.34 9.52 -13.20
CA GLY A 42 16.69 9.23 -12.70
C GLY A 42 16.69 8.41 -11.40
N GLN A 43 15.76 8.67 -10.49
CA GLN A 43 15.62 7.89 -9.24
C GLN A 43 15.20 6.44 -9.52
N ILE A 44 14.26 6.23 -10.44
CA ILE A 44 13.77 4.90 -10.80
C ILE A 44 14.84 4.12 -11.56
N ASP A 45 15.57 4.74 -12.48
CA ASP A 45 16.70 4.11 -13.17
C ASP A 45 17.76 3.63 -12.19
N ALA A 46 18.11 4.44 -11.19
CA ALA A 46 19.05 4.06 -10.14
C ALA A 46 18.53 2.86 -9.32
N LYS A 47 17.24 2.78 -9.03
CA LYS A 47 16.61 1.64 -8.33
C LYS A 47 16.65 0.37 -9.18
N LEU A 48 16.34 0.47 -10.46
CA LEU A 48 16.38 -0.66 -11.39
C LEU A 48 17.78 -1.20 -11.59
N ALA A 49 18.79 -0.33 -11.57
CA ALA A 49 20.19 -0.75 -11.64
C ALA A 49 20.61 -1.67 -10.48
N VAL A 50 20.03 -1.47 -9.28
CA VAL A 50 20.19 -2.37 -8.14
C VAL A 50 19.33 -3.62 -8.28
N GLY A 51 18.05 -3.43 -8.67
CA GLY A 51 17.08 -4.48 -8.95
C GLY A 51 16.79 -5.42 -7.78
N HIS A 52 16.18 -6.56 -8.11
CA HIS A 52 15.92 -7.67 -7.19
C HIS A 52 16.06 -9.00 -7.96
N GLY A 53 16.65 -10.03 -7.34
CA GLY A 53 16.88 -11.31 -8.01
C GLY A 53 15.65 -11.98 -8.64
N ASP A 54 14.48 -11.82 -8.02
CA ASP A 54 13.21 -12.34 -8.51
C ASP A 54 12.47 -11.42 -9.50
N LEU A 55 12.94 -10.18 -9.70
CA LEU A 55 12.25 -9.21 -10.55
C LEU A 55 11.99 -9.72 -11.98
N PRO A 56 12.95 -10.40 -12.66
CA PRO A 56 12.70 -10.98 -13.97
C PRO A 56 11.54 -11.99 -13.98
N ARG A 57 11.41 -12.80 -12.93
CA ARG A 57 10.33 -13.78 -12.79
C ARG A 57 8.97 -13.09 -12.58
N TRP A 58 8.90 -12.10 -11.71
CA TRP A 58 7.67 -11.36 -11.44
C TRP A 58 7.22 -10.56 -12.67
N TYR A 59 8.14 -9.84 -13.29
CA TYR A 59 7.80 -9.08 -14.49
C TYR A 59 7.45 -9.98 -15.68
N GLY A 60 8.10 -11.15 -15.81
CA GLY A 60 7.72 -12.17 -16.78
C GLY A 60 6.27 -12.63 -16.59
N ALA A 61 5.77 -12.73 -15.36
CA ALA A 61 4.36 -13.00 -15.09
C ALA A 61 3.44 -11.85 -15.55
N VAL A 62 3.87 -10.60 -15.38
CA VAL A 62 3.13 -9.43 -15.91
C VAL A 62 3.10 -9.45 -17.46
N GLN A 63 4.21 -9.81 -18.10
CA GLN A 63 4.28 -9.91 -19.56
C GLN A 63 3.46 -11.08 -20.14
N ALA A 64 3.21 -12.12 -19.33
CA ALA A 64 2.40 -13.28 -19.71
C ALA A 64 0.88 -13.05 -19.55
N LEU A 65 0.45 -11.88 -19.08
CA LEU A 65 -0.96 -11.55 -18.98
C LEU A 65 -1.60 -11.55 -20.38
N PRO A 66 -2.77 -12.20 -20.55
CA PRO A 66 -3.47 -12.20 -21.83
C PRO A 66 -3.99 -10.79 -22.16
N ASP A 67 -4.10 -10.50 -23.45
CA ASP A 67 -4.73 -9.28 -23.94
C ASP A 67 -6.25 -9.40 -23.79
N LEU A 68 -6.84 -8.57 -22.93
CA LEU A 68 -8.26 -8.56 -22.61
C LEU A 68 -8.76 -7.11 -22.48
N ASN A 69 -9.95 -6.85 -22.97
CA ASN A 69 -10.60 -5.55 -22.86
C ASN A 69 -11.54 -5.50 -21.66
N VAL A 70 -11.42 -4.46 -20.84
CA VAL A 70 -12.34 -4.18 -19.74
C VAL A 70 -13.59 -3.52 -20.29
N GLU A 71 -14.74 -4.18 -20.12
CA GLU A 71 -16.04 -3.66 -20.52
C GLU A 71 -16.81 -3.03 -19.35
N GLN A 72 -16.56 -3.54 -18.13
CA GLN A 72 -17.17 -3.01 -16.91
C GLN A 72 -16.09 -2.88 -15.83
N LEU A 73 -16.13 -1.75 -15.12
CA LEU A 73 -15.20 -1.42 -14.03
C LEU A 73 -15.96 -0.93 -12.81
N GLU A 74 -15.70 -1.54 -11.65
CA GLU A 74 -16.20 -1.11 -10.35
C GLU A 74 -15.02 -0.90 -9.40
N LEU A 75 -14.85 0.31 -8.89
CA LEU A 75 -13.79 0.67 -7.95
C LEU A 75 -14.32 1.25 -6.63
N LEU A 76 -15.59 1.69 -6.59
CA LEU A 76 -16.16 2.35 -5.40
C LEU A 76 -16.52 1.34 -4.31
N HIS A 77 -17.19 0.25 -4.65
CA HIS A 77 -17.67 -0.74 -3.68
C HIS A 77 -16.79 -1.99 -3.62
N SER A 78 -16.14 -2.32 -4.72
CA SER A 78 -15.20 -3.43 -4.85
C SER A 78 -14.03 -3.07 -5.77
N PHE A 79 -13.05 -3.94 -5.94
CA PHE A 79 -12.16 -3.89 -7.09
C PHE A 79 -12.56 -5.02 -8.03
N THR A 80 -13.32 -4.64 -9.04
CA THR A 80 -13.86 -5.61 -10.00
C THR A 80 -13.80 -5.04 -11.41
N PHE A 81 -13.28 -5.80 -12.34
CA PHE A 81 -13.47 -5.53 -13.75
C PHE A 81 -13.78 -6.83 -14.51
N SER A 82 -14.59 -6.69 -15.56
CA SER A 82 -15.04 -7.80 -16.38
C SER A 82 -15.10 -7.41 -17.87
N GLY A 83 -15.19 -8.42 -18.71
CA GLY A 83 -15.25 -8.33 -20.16
C GLY A 83 -15.33 -9.73 -20.74
N ASN A 84 -15.35 -9.81 -22.05
CA ASN A 84 -15.36 -11.12 -22.73
C ASN A 84 -14.04 -11.86 -22.49
N CYS A 85 -14.12 -13.05 -21.87
CA CYS A 85 -12.97 -13.88 -21.57
C CYS A 85 -13.37 -15.37 -21.65
N ASP A 86 -12.82 -16.10 -22.60
CA ASP A 86 -13.04 -17.55 -22.70
C ASP A 86 -12.27 -18.33 -21.62
N GLU A 87 -12.62 -19.61 -21.45
CA GLU A 87 -12.03 -20.43 -20.40
C GLU A 87 -10.51 -20.63 -20.54
N PRO A 88 -9.93 -20.88 -21.75
CA PRO A 88 -8.48 -20.98 -21.91
C PRO A 88 -7.75 -19.68 -21.54
N THR A 89 -8.29 -18.53 -21.93
CA THR A 89 -7.74 -17.20 -21.62
C THR A 89 -7.83 -16.89 -20.12
N ARG A 90 -8.95 -17.24 -19.48
CA ARG A 90 -9.12 -17.14 -18.01
C ARG A 90 -8.10 -17.99 -17.25
N ALA A 91 -7.86 -19.23 -17.71
CA ALA A 91 -6.84 -20.10 -17.13
C ALA A 91 -5.43 -19.52 -17.28
N ALA A 92 -5.11 -18.91 -18.43
CA ALA A 92 -3.84 -18.22 -18.66
C ALA A 92 -3.71 -16.99 -17.73
N LEU A 93 -4.77 -16.16 -17.59
CA LEU A 93 -4.82 -15.03 -16.66
C LEU A 93 -4.55 -15.50 -15.22
N LYS A 94 -5.27 -16.53 -14.74
CA LYS A 94 -5.08 -17.08 -13.40
C LYS A 94 -3.63 -17.54 -13.19
N THR A 95 -3.04 -18.22 -14.16
CA THR A 95 -1.66 -18.71 -14.10
C THR A 95 -0.66 -17.56 -14.01
N ALA A 96 -0.83 -16.50 -14.81
CA ALA A 96 0.02 -15.32 -14.77
C ALA A 96 -0.08 -14.62 -13.41
N LEU A 97 -1.29 -14.41 -12.87
CA LEU A 97 -1.50 -13.81 -11.56
C LEU A 97 -0.91 -14.67 -10.42
N GLN A 98 -0.96 -16.01 -10.52
CA GLN A 98 -0.32 -16.93 -9.57
C GLN A 98 1.21 -16.82 -9.59
N GLY A 99 1.82 -16.40 -10.68
CA GLY A 99 3.25 -16.07 -10.77
C GLY A 99 3.66 -14.90 -9.86
N LEU A 100 2.70 -14.13 -9.36
CA LEU A 100 2.88 -12.97 -8.48
C LEU A 100 2.50 -13.25 -7.01
N ILE A 101 2.33 -14.50 -6.60
CA ILE A 101 2.12 -14.87 -5.19
C ILE A 101 3.36 -14.49 -4.35
N PRO A 102 3.18 -13.96 -3.11
CA PRO A 102 1.95 -13.85 -2.33
C PRO A 102 1.16 -12.55 -2.55
N TRP A 103 -0.17 -12.66 -2.62
CA TRP A 103 -1.08 -11.52 -2.68
C TRP A 103 -1.56 -11.16 -1.27
N ARG A 104 -1.15 -9.99 -0.78
CA ARG A 104 -1.47 -9.60 0.61
C ARG A 104 -2.72 -8.74 0.72
N LYS A 105 -2.86 -7.66 -0.06
CA LYS A 105 -4.01 -6.75 -0.03
C LYS A 105 -4.98 -7.05 -1.16
N GLY A 106 -6.31 -6.99 -0.91
CA GLY A 106 -7.38 -7.24 -1.86
C GLY A 106 -8.74 -7.37 -1.15
N PRO A 107 -9.70 -8.10 -1.67
CA PRO A 107 -9.66 -9.00 -2.84
C PRO A 107 -9.75 -8.27 -4.20
N PHE A 108 -9.39 -8.99 -5.27
CA PHE A 108 -9.57 -8.54 -6.65
C PHE A 108 -10.45 -9.52 -7.42
N HIS A 109 -11.31 -9.02 -8.29
CA HIS A 109 -12.15 -9.80 -9.18
C HIS A 109 -11.88 -9.38 -10.64
N LEU A 110 -11.27 -10.25 -11.42
CA LEU A 110 -10.73 -9.95 -12.74
C LEU A 110 -11.20 -10.99 -13.75
N PHE A 111 -12.12 -10.64 -14.66
CA PHE A 111 -12.64 -11.56 -15.68
C PHE A 111 -13.03 -12.95 -15.10
N ASP A 112 -13.81 -12.94 -14.00
CA ASP A 112 -14.21 -14.09 -13.19
C ASP A 112 -13.06 -14.82 -12.44
N VAL A 113 -11.84 -14.30 -12.46
CA VAL A 113 -10.77 -14.77 -11.57
C VAL A 113 -10.87 -14.03 -10.25
N HIS A 114 -11.14 -14.75 -9.16
CA HIS A 114 -11.12 -14.21 -7.81
C HIS A 114 -9.74 -14.40 -7.18
N VAL A 115 -9.04 -13.29 -6.92
CA VAL A 115 -7.80 -13.25 -6.17
C VAL A 115 -8.14 -13.01 -4.70
N ASP A 116 -8.38 -14.09 -3.96
CA ASP A 116 -8.68 -14.07 -2.53
C ASP A 116 -7.39 -13.89 -1.72
N THR A 117 -7.11 -12.67 -1.36
CA THR A 117 -5.84 -12.25 -0.75
C THR A 117 -5.76 -12.55 0.75
N GLU A 118 -4.57 -12.39 1.36
CA GLU A 118 -4.38 -12.56 2.81
C GLU A 118 -5.35 -11.70 3.63
N TRP A 119 -5.43 -10.41 3.26
CA TRP A 119 -6.25 -9.43 3.96
C TRP A 119 -7.56 -9.18 3.22
N ARG A 120 -8.63 -9.08 3.99
CA ARG A 120 -9.89 -8.46 3.57
C ARG A 120 -9.70 -6.93 3.66
N SER A 121 -8.91 -6.39 2.73
CA SER A 121 -8.63 -4.95 2.68
C SER A 121 -9.88 -4.12 2.36
N ASP A 122 -10.88 -4.75 1.74
CA ASP A 122 -12.22 -4.19 1.54
C ASP A 122 -12.92 -3.86 2.88
N TRP A 123 -12.76 -4.67 3.92
CA TRP A 123 -13.31 -4.39 5.25
C TRP A 123 -12.66 -3.17 5.88
N LYS A 124 -11.33 -3.06 5.80
CA LYS A 124 -10.63 -1.86 6.28
C LYS A 124 -11.09 -0.62 5.51
N TRP A 125 -11.21 -0.70 4.18
CA TRP A 125 -11.69 0.41 3.38
C TRP A 125 -13.10 0.85 3.78
N GLN A 126 -14.02 -0.10 4.03
CA GLN A 126 -15.40 0.18 4.49
C GLN A 126 -15.42 0.92 5.83
N ARG A 127 -14.46 0.66 6.74
CA ARG A 127 -14.34 1.37 8.01
C ARG A 127 -13.81 2.80 7.85
N VAL A 128 -13.00 3.05 6.83
CA VAL A 128 -12.33 4.35 6.62
C VAL A 128 -13.11 5.25 5.67
N ALA A 129 -13.61 4.71 4.56
CA ALA A 129 -14.24 5.47 3.48
C ALA A 129 -15.36 6.43 3.90
N PRO A 130 -16.24 6.11 4.88
CA PRO A 130 -17.31 7.03 5.31
C PRO A 130 -16.82 8.36 5.88
N TYR A 131 -15.57 8.47 6.24
CA TYR A 131 -14.97 9.65 6.85
C TYR A 131 -14.12 10.47 5.88
N LEU A 132 -14.07 10.07 4.59
CA LEU A 132 -13.20 10.66 3.58
C LEU A 132 -14.01 11.45 2.55
N ASP A 133 -13.47 12.56 2.12
CA ASP A 133 -13.85 13.27 0.90
C ASP A 133 -12.63 13.33 -0.04
N LEU A 134 -12.57 12.42 -1.00
CA LEU A 134 -11.46 12.33 -1.94
C LEU A 134 -11.77 12.96 -3.31
N LYS A 135 -12.98 13.50 -3.50
CA LYS A 135 -13.38 14.04 -4.80
C LYS A 135 -12.47 15.19 -5.25
N GLY A 136 -11.83 15.00 -6.39
CA GLY A 136 -10.90 15.97 -6.97
C GLY A 136 -9.61 16.18 -6.16
N LYS A 137 -9.24 15.24 -5.28
CA LYS A 137 -8.04 15.32 -4.45
C LYS A 137 -6.85 14.61 -5.11
N ARG A 138 -5.66 15.20 -4.97
CA ARG A 138 -4.39 14.52 -5.22
C ARG A 138 -3.98 13.77 -3.96
N VAL A 139 -3.75 12.48 -4.10
CA VAL A 139 -3.52 11.58 -2.97
C VAL A 139 -2.13 10.96 -3.04
N LEU A 140 -1.44 10.90 -1.89
CA LEU A 140 -0.24 10.10 -1.69
C LEU A 140 -0.59 8.89 -0.79
N ASP A 141 -0.27 7.67 -1.23
CA ASP A 141 -0.39 6.45 -0.42
C ASP A 141 1.00 5.93 -0.05
N VAL A 142 1.41 6.14 1.20
CA VAL A 142 2.71 5.72 1.75
C VAL A 142 2.63 4.28 2.24
N GLY A 143 3.46 3.38 1.67
CA GLY A 143 3.37 1.95 1.90
C GLY A 143 2.16 1.35 1.18
N CYS A 144 1.93 1.77 -0.06
CA CYS A 144 0.74 1.40 -0.84
C CYS A 144 0.60 -0.12 -1.07
N GLY A 145 1.70 -0.89 -0.91
CA GLY A 145 1.71 -2.31 -1.21
C GLY A 145 1.40 -2.54 -2.69
N ASN A 146 0.51 -3.47 -3.00
CA ASN A 146 0.10 -3.75 -4.39
C ASN A 146 -0.90 -2.73 -4.98
N GLY A 147 -1.13 -1.61 -4.31
CA GLY A 147 -2.00 -0.53 -4.80
C GLY A 147 -3.50 -0.76 -4.61
N TYR A 148 -3.95 -1.77 -3.86
CA TYR A 148 -5.38 -2.02 -3.68
C TYR A 148 -6.16 -0.77 -3.26
N TYR A 149 -5.66 -0.03 -2.27
CA TYR A 149 -6.33 1.18 -1.79
C TYR A 149 -6.24 2.33 -2.80
N MET A 150 -5.18 2.41 -3.61
CA MET A 150 -5.06 3.44 -4.66
C MET A 150 -6.23 3.37 -5.65
N TRP A 151 -6.62 2.16 -6.05
CA TRP A 151 -7.78 1.94 -6.93
C TRP A 151 -9.09 2.33 -6.24
N ARG A 152 -9.23 2.03 -4.95
CA ARG A 152 -10.41 2.41 -4.16
C ARG A 152 -10.51 3.93 -3.96
N MET A 153 -9.37 4.62 -3.83
CA MET A 153 -9.29 6.08 -3.78
C MET A 153 -9.75 6.72 -5.10
N LEU A 154 -9.35 6.16 -6.25
CA LEU A 154 -9.88 6.60 -7.55
C LEU A 154 -11.38 6.35 -7.66
N GLY A 155 -11.88 5.18 -7.22
CA GLY A 155 -13.32 4.89 -7.16
C GLY A 155 -14.10 5.88 -6.28
N ALA A 156 -13.47 6.42 -5.23
CA ALA A 156 -14.01 7.45 -4.36
C ALA A 156 -13.87 8.88 -4.94
N GLY A 157 -13.36 9.02 -6.17
CA GLY A 157 -13.31 10.29 -6.90
C GLY A 157 -12.00 11.06 -6.77
N ALA A 158 -10.92 10.46 -6.27
CA ALA A 158 -9.60 11.09 -6.29
C ALA A 158 -9.23 11.53 -7.72
N GLU A 159 -8.66 12.73 -7.87
CA GLU A 159 -8.16 13.24 -9.14
C GLU A 159 -6.97 12.41 -9.63
N SER A 160 -6.07 12.11 -8.71
CA SER A 160 -4.89 11.30 -8.97
C SER A 160 -4.37 10.65 -7.69
N VAL A 161 -3.72 9.49 -7.82
CA VAL A 161 -3.13 8.77 -6.70
C VAL A 161 -1.70 8.36 -7.02
N VAL A 162 -0.76 8.84 -6.22
CA VAL A 162 0.63 8.37 -6.25
C VAL A 162 0.85 7.46 -5.05
N GLY A 163 1.23 6.22 -5.30
CA GLY A 163 1.63 5.26 -4.27
C GLY A 163 3.14 5.07 -4.25
N ILE A 164 3.70 4.94 -3.07
CA ILE A 164 5.12 4.59 -2.90
C ILE A 164 5.26 3.33 -2.06
N ASP A 165 6.04 2.38 -2.54
CA ASP A 165 6.42 1.17 -1.81
C ASP A 165 7.70 0.59 -2.45
N PRO A 166 8.79 0.33 -1.71
CA PRO A 166 10.05 -0.15 -2.29
C PRO A 166 10.01 -1.62 -2.76
N ASN A 167 8.90 -2.32 -2.56
CA ASN A 167 8.79 -3.75 -2.85
C ASN A 167 8.45 -4.01 -4.32
N TRP A 168 9.39 -4.64 -5.06
CA TRP A 168 9.25 -4.94 -6.48
C TRP A 168 8.12 -5.92 -6.82
N LEU A 169 7.80 -6.88 -5.94
CA LEU A 169 6.66 -7.75 -6.16
C LEU A 169 5.35 -6.95 -6.14
N PHE A 170 5.21 -6.02 -5.20
CA PHE A 170 4.02 -5.18 -5.10
C PHE A 170 3.87 -4.27 -6.32
N LEU A 171 4.98 -3.72 -6.83
CA LEU A 171 4.96 -2.99 -8.10
C LEU A 171 4.49 -3.90 -9.25
N CYS A 172 5.00 -5.13 -9.38
CA CYS A 172 4.55 -6.06 -10.42
C CYS A 172 3.07 -6.42 -10.28
N GLN A 173 2.56 -6.58 -9.05
CA GLN A 173 1.13 -6.79 -8.81
C GLN A 173 0.29 -5.57 -9.22
N PHE A 174 0.77 -4.36 -8.92
CA PHE A 174 0.13 -3.12 -9.39
C PHE A 174 0.13 -3.03 -10.92
N LEU A 175 1.26 -3.30 -11.57
CA LEU A 175 1.39 -3.28 -13.02
C LEU A 175 0.50 -4.32 -13.70
N ALA A 176 0.23 -5.47 -13.06
CA ALA A 176 -0.72 -6.43 -13.57
C ALA A 176 -2.14 -5.86 -13.64
N MET A 177 -2.55 -5.04 -12.67
CA MET A 177 -3.84 -4.32 -12.72
C MET A 177 -3.80 -3.16 -13.71
N LYS A 178 -2.73 -2.37 -13.69
CA LYS A 178 -2.53 -1.23 -14.59
C LYS A 178 -2.51 -1.65 -16.07
N ASN A 179 -2.09 -2.88 -16.38
CA ASN A 179 -2.14 -3.46 -17.73
C ASN A 179 -3.54 -3.40 -18.37
N TYR A 180 -4.58 -3.53 -17.55
CA TYR A 180 -5.98 -3.48 -17.99
C TYR A 180 -6.64 -2.12 -17.76
N LEU A 181 -6.00 -1.23 -17.02
CA LEU A 181 -6.52 0.09 -16.63
C LEU A 181 -5.48 1.20 -16.94
N PRO A 182 -4.95 1.28 -18.18
CA PRO A 182 -3.81 2.13 -18.48
C PRO A 182 -4.10 3.62 -18.26
N ASP A 183 -5.31 4.07 -18.55
CA ASP A 183 -5.68 5.49 -18.54
C ASP A 183 -6.04 6.04 -17.15
N LEU A 184 -6.11 5.16 -16.13
CA LEU A 184 -6.45 5.61 -14.79
C LEU A 184 -5.26 6.34 -14.14
N PRO A 185 -5.48 7.51 -13.50
CA PRO A 185 -4.43 8.36 -12.93
C PRO A 185 -3.92 7.81 -11.59
N ALA A 186 -3.34 6.61 -11.64
CA ALA A 186 -2.66 5.94 -10.53
C ALA A 186 -1.25 5.53 -10.91
N TRP A 187 -0.28 5.87 -10.08
CA TRP A 187 1.14 5.56 -10.29
C TRP A 187 1.76 4.96 -9.03
N HIS A 188 2.32 3.78 -9.16
CA HIS A 188 3.09 3.12 -8.10
C HIS A 188 4.59 3.33 -8.36
N LEU A 189 5.27 3.98 -7.43
CA LEU A 189 6.70 4.25 -7.51
C LEU A 189 7.46 3.32 -6.55
N PRO A 190 8.53 2.65 -7.00
CA PRO A 190 9.32 1.73 -6.16
C PRO A 190 10.27 2.49 -5.22
N LEU A 191 9.73 3.44 -4.45
CA LEU A 191 10.46 4.32 -3.57
C LEU A 191 10.13 4.05 -2.11
N ALA A 192 11.13 4.10 -1.24
CA ALA A 192 10.93 4.21 0.19
C ALA A 192 10.54 5.65 0.56
N PHE A 193 9.83 5.83 1.65
CA PHE A 193 9.35 7.16 2.06
C PHE A 193 10.50 8.14 2.34
N GLU A 194 11.64 7.65 2.83
CA GLU A 194 12.86 8.43 3.09
C GLU A 194 13.55 8.93 1.82
N GLU A 195 13.16 8.44 0.66
CA GLU A 195 13.70 8.85 -0.63
C GLU A 195 12.91 9.99 -1.28
N LEU A 196 11.78 10.36 -0.67
CA LEU A 196 11.05 11.55 -1.08
C LEU A 196 11.81 12.81 -0.63
N PRO A 197 11.81 13.88 -1.43
CA PRO A 197 12.31 15.17 -0.98
C PRO A 197 11.48 15.70 0.17
N GLY A 198 12.11 16.35 1.14
CA GLY A 198 11.39 17.00 2.23
C GLY A 198 10.50 18.13 1.73
N LYS A 199 9.35 18.32 2.39
CA LYS A 199 8.41 19.44 2.14
C LYS A 199 7.81 19.48 0.74
N LEU A 200 7.32 18.34 0.24
CA LEU A 200 6.60 18.26 -1.04
C LEU A 200 5.39 19.21 -1.10
N GLN A 201 4.61 19.32 -0.03
CA GLN A 201 3.49 20.27 0.14
C GLN A 201 2.53 20.31 -1.07
N GLY A 202 2.28 19.17 -1.70
CA GLY A 202 1.54 19.09 -2.96
C GLY A 202 0.35 18.13 -2.95
N PHE A 203 0.16 17.34 -1.87
CA PHE A 203 -0.94 16.39 -1.76
C PHE A 203 -2.05 16.92 -0.86
N ASP A 204 -3.29 16.77 -1.31
CA ASP A 204 -4.48 17.15 -0.55
C ASP A 204 -4.78 16.15 0.56
N THR A 205 -4.47 14.87 0.31
CA THR A 205 -4.63 13.79 1.29
C THR A 205 -3.40 12.88 1.25
N VAL A 206 -2.91 12.49 2.42
CA VAL A 206 -1.81 11.52 2.58
C VAL A 206 -2.33 10.34 3.39
N PHE A 207 -2.17 9.14 2.86
CA PHE A 207 -2.44 7.89 3.57
C PHE A 207 -1.13 7.27 4.06
N SER A 208 -1.16 6.74 5.28
CA SER A 208 -0.10 5.90 5.85
C SER A 208 -0.76 4.80 6.66
N MET A 209 -1.08 3.68 5.99
CA MET A 209 -1.83 2.58 6.59
C MET A 209 -0.96 1.32 6.71
N GLY A 210 -0.65 0.93 7.96
CA GLY A 210 0.19 -0.23 8.25
C GLY A 210 1.69 0.05 8.18
N VAL A 211 2.13 1.30 8.38
CA VAL A 211 3.53 1.73 8.21
C VAL A 211 4.17 2.21 9.51
N LEU A 212 3.44 2.98 10.34
CA LEU A 212 4.01 3.69 11.49
C LEU A 212 4.74 2.76 12.47
N TYR A 213 4.18 1.60 12.77
CA TYR A 213 4.80 0.64 13.70
C TYR A 213 6.09 0.01 13.19
N HIS A 214 6.39 0.14 11.89
CA HIS A 214 7.66 -0.25 11.28
C HIS A 214 8.73 0.86 11.34
N ARG A 215 8.36 2.05 11.80
CA ARG A 215 9.25 3.21 11.83
C ARG A 215 10.00 3.29 13.15
N ARG A 216 11.34 3.41 13.08
CA ARG A 216 12.20 3.59 14.28
C ARG A 216 12.05 4.98 14.89
N SER A 217 11.68 5.97 14.09
CA SER A 217 11.39 7.33 14.52
C SER A 217 9.96 7.68 14.12
N PRO A 218 8.94 7.28 14.93
CA PRO A 218 7.54 7.48 14.58
C PRO A 218 7.16 8.96 14.53
N ILE A 219 7.75 9.80 15.38
CA ILE A 219 7.45 11.25 15.40
C ILE A 219 7.99 11.94 14.15
N ASP A 220 9.21 11.62 13.71
CA ASP A 220 9.76 12.15 12.47
C ASP A 220 8.91 11.72 11.27
N HIS A 221 8.49 10.45 11.25
CA HIS A 221 7.58 9.98 10.20
C HIS A 221 6.27 10.77 10.13
N LEU A 222 5.66 11.12 11.27
CA LEU A 222 4.47 11.96 11.31
C LEU A 222 4.74 13.39 10.81
N ILE A 223 5.89 13.96 11.12
CA ILE A 223 6.31 15.27 10.62
C ILE A 223 6.52 15.25 9.12
N ASP A 224 7.20 14.22 8.60
CA ASP A 224 7.46 14.05 7.17
C ASP A 224 6.15 13.83 6.39
N LEU A 225 5.18 13.06 6.93
CA LEU A 225 3.84 12.93 6.34
C LEU A 225 3.12 14.27 6.26
N LYS A 226 3.20 15.10 7.32
CA LYS A 226 2.65 16.45 7.31
C LYS A 226 3.30 17.34 6.24
N ASP A 227 4.60 17.18 6.05
CA ASP A 227 5.36 17.97 5.06
C ASP A 227 5.03 17.59 3.61
N CYS A 228 4.41 16.43 3.36
CA CYS A 228 3.85 16.10 2.06
C CYS A 228 2.52 16.82 1.75
N LEU A 229 1.76 17.20 2.78
CA LEU A 229 0.43 17.79 2.65
C LEU A 229 0.46 19.27 2.25
N VAL A 230 -0.51 19.70 1.47
CA VAL A 230 -0.86 21.13 1.32
C VAL A 230 -1.38 21.68 2.64
N LYS A 231 -1.50 23.02 2.74
CA LYS A 231 -2.23 23.63 3.85
C LYS A 231 -3.67 23.12 3.87
N ASP A 232 -4.22 22.87 5.05
CA ASP A 232 -5.54 22.28 5.28
C ASP A 232 -5.73 20.85 4.73
N GLY A 233 -4.67 20.20 4.23
CA GLY A 233 -4.67 18.82 3.78
C GLY A 233 -4.82 17.82 4.92
N GLU A 234 -5.33 16.61 4.62
CA GLU A 234 -5.66 15.57 5.60
C GLU A 234 -4.67 14.40 5.58
N LEU A 235 -4.28 13.95 6.77
CA LEU A 235 -3.60 12.67 7.00
C LEU A 235 -4.64 11.62 7.39
N VAL A 236 -4.59 10.46 6.74
CA VAL A 236 -5.29 9.23 7.13
C VAL A 236 -4.24 8.24 7.61
N LEU A 237 -4.18 8.03 8.92
CA LEU A 237 -3.19 7.19 9.57
C LEU A 237 -3.84 5.93 10.14
N GLU A 238 -3.34 4.75 9.76
CA GLU A 238 -3.70 3.49 10.42
C GLU A 238 -2.46 2.81 10.94
N THR A 239 -2.52 2.38 12.21
CA THR A 239 -1.40 1.68 12.85
C THR A 239 -1.87 0.69 13.91
N LEU A 240 -0.96 -0.20 14.32
CA LEU A 240 -1.16 -1.05 15.49
C LEU A 240 -1.21 -0.19 16.76
N VAL A 241 -2.13 -0.54 17.66
CA VAL A 241 -2.34 0.14 18.94
C VAL A 241 -2.50 -0.86 20.07
N VAL A 242 -2.32 -0.38 21.31
CA VAL A 242 -2.62 -1.10 22.54
C VAL A 242 -3.61 -0.31 23.39
N GLU A 243 -4.27 -0.97 24.34
CA GLU A 243 -5.09 -0.29 25.34
C GLU A 243 -4.20 0.53 26.28
N GLY A 244 -4.71 1.67 26.75
CA GLY A 244 -4.04 2.51 27.73
C GLY A 244 -4.34 3.99 27.60
N ASP A 245 -3.73 4.78 28.49
CA ASP A 245 -3.80 6.24 28.52
C ASP A 245 -2.76 6.89 27.57
N ALA A 246 -2.65 8.21 27.62
CA ALA A 246 -1.73 8.98 26.78
C ALA A 246 -0.22 8.73 27.06
N GLN A 247 0.12 7.95 28.07
CA GLN A 247 1.49 7.59 28.42
C GLN A 247 1.82 6.14 28.04
N GLN A 248 0.82 5.37 27.62
CA GLN A 248 1.00 3.96 27.29
C GLN A 248 1.55 3.77 25.88
N VAL A 249 2.74 3.17 25.82
CA VAL A 249 3.39 2.75 24.57
C VAL A 249 4.05 1.39 24.83
N LEU A 250 3.67 0.36 24.08
CA LEU A 250 4.31 -0.94 24.12
C LEU A 250 5.49 -0.95 23.15
N VAL A 251 6.66 -1.36 23.63
CA VAL A 251 7.87 -1.63 22.83
C VAL A 251 8.14 -3.12 22.95
N PRO A 252 7.93 -3.93 21.89
CA PRO A 252 8.25 -5.34 21.92
C PRO A 252 9.76 -5.57 22.13
N GLU A 253 10.11 -6.55 22.94
CA GLU A 253 11.52 -6.88 23.22
C GLU A 253 12.24 -7.43 21.97
N ASP A 254 11.57 -8.28 21.17
CA ASP A 254 12.11 -8.86 19.92
C ASP A 254 11.05 -8.80 18.80
N ARG A 255 9.95 -9.54 18.96
CA ARG A 255 8.91 -9.69 17.93
C ARG A 255 7.54 -9.31 18.46
N TYR A 256 6.68 -8.96 17.52
CA TYR A 256 5.26 -8.80 17.76
C TYR A 256 4.47 -9.51 16.64
N ALA A 257 3.67 -10.49 17.01
CA ALA A 257 2.97 -11.35 16.06
C ALA A 257 3.93 -11.86 14.96
N GLN A 258 5.07 -12.40 15.38
CA GLN A 258 6.21 -12.87 14.60
C GLN A 258 6.93 -11.83 13.73
N MET A 259 6.45 -10.60 13.65
CA MET A 259 7.13 -9.50 12.95
C MET A 259 8.33 -9.00 13.76
N ARG A 260 9.50 -8.91 13.12
CA ARG A 260 10.76 -8.44 13.73
C ARG A 260 10.94 -6.92 13.71
N ASN A 261 10.17 -6.23 12.92
CA ASN A 261 10.32 -4.81 12.64
C ASN A 261 9.13 -3.98 13.17
N VAL A 262 8.56 -4.40 14.30
CA VAL A 262 7.58 -3.61 15.05
C VAL A 262 8.31 -2.93 16.21
N TRP A 263 8.27 -1.60 16.23
CA TRP A 263 9.06 -0.81 17.18
C TRP A 263 8.21 -0.20 18.27
N PHE A 264 7.05 0.36 17.93
CA PHE A 264 6.20 1.07 18.89
C PHE A 264 4.72 0.77 18.60
N LEU A 265 3.99 0.41 19.65
CA LEU A 265 2.53 0.28 19.61
C LEU A 265 1.97 1.26 20.67
N PRO A 266 1.60 2.49 20.27
CA PRO A 266 1.00 3.46 21.17
C PRO A 266 -0.44 3.09 21.51
N SER A 267 -0.95 3.58 22.63
CA SER A 267 -2.40 3.66 22.83
C SER A 267 -3.01 4.72 21.89
N VAL A 268 -4.32 4.68 21.69
CA VAL A 268 -5.01 5.71 20.89
C VAL A 268 -4.77 7.11 21.48
N PRO A 269 -4.93 7.38 22.80
CA PRO A 269 -4.61 8.69 23.37
C PRO A 269 -3.14 9.12 23.21
N ALA A 270 -2.18 8.17 23.27
CA ALA A 270 -0.77 8.46 23.01
C ALA A 270 -0.54 8.84 21.54
N LEU A 271 -1.16 8.13 20.60
CA LEU A 271 -1.06 8.43 19.17
C LEU A 271 -1.67 9.78 18.81
N GLU A 272 -2.82 10.13 19.41
CA GLU A 272 -3.40 11.47 19.27
C GLU A 272 -2.47 12.56 19.79
N LEU A 273 -1.81 12.31 20.94
CA LEU A 273 -0.81 13.23 21.48
C LEU A 273 0.39 13.39 20.53
N TRP A 274 0.88 12.28 19.93
CA TRP A 274 1.97 12.33 18.96
C TRP A 274 1.60 13.17 17.72
N LEU A 275 0.40 13.00 17.18
CA LEU A 275 -0.09 13.78 16.04
C LEU A 275 -0.16 15.28 16.38
N ARG A 276 -0.73 15.65 17.55
CA ARG A 276 -0.76 17.06 18.00
C ARG A 276 0.64 17.63 18.17
N ARG A 277 1.58 16.87 18.74
CA ARG A 277 2.98 17.30 18.89
C ARG A 277 3.73 17.38 17.57
N ALA A 278 3.40 16.56 16.59
CA ALA A 278 3.89 16.67 15.21
C ALA A 278 3.30 17.90 14.47
N GLY A 279 2.35 18.61 15.11
CA GLY A 279 1.78 19.85 14.60
C GLY A 279 0.53 19.66 13.75
N PHE A 280 -0.17 18.54 13.87
CA PHE A 280 -1.51 18.35 13.31
C PHE A 280 -2.58 18.96 14.23
N VAL A 281 -3.70 19.34 13.62
CA VAL A 281 -4.91 19.81 14.28
C VAL A 281 -6.10 18.89 13.91
N ASP A 282 -7.25 19.07 14.57
CA ASP A 282 -8.48 18.32 14.30
C ASP A 282 -8.27 16.79 14.33
N VAL A 283 -7.39 16.32 15.23
CA VAL A 283 -7.05 14.93 15.41
C VAL A 283 -8.24 14.16 15.97
N ARG A 284 -8.68 13.13 15.25
CA ARG A 284 -9.82 12.28 15.64
C ARG A 284 -9.54 10.81 15.33
N CYS A 285 -9.84 9.93 16.26
CA CYS A 285 -9.90 8.48 16.01
C CYS A 285 -11.26 8.14 15.43
N VAL A 286 -11.29 7.48 14.28
CA VAL A 286 -12.52 7.15 13.56
C VAL A 286 -12.86 5.65 13.58
N ASP A 287 -11.89 4.79 13.84
CA ASP A 287 -12.07 3.35 14.00
C ASP A 287 -11.03 2.76 14.95
N VAL A 288 -11.44 1.79 15.76
CA VAL A 288 -10.55 0.90 16.50
C VAL A 288 -11.08 -0.52 16.34
N SER A 289 -10.27 -1.41 15.80
CA SER A 289 -10.67 -2.79 15.52
C SER A 289 -9.57 -3.78 15.85
N THR A 290 -9.93 -4.92 16.46
CA THR A 290 -9.02 -6.06 16.61
C THR A 290 -9.06 -6.88 15.34
N THR A 291 -7.88 -7.20 14.80
CA THR A 291 -7.77 -8.02 13.58
C THR A 291 -8.25 -9.43 13.86
N SER A 292 -9.26 -9.88 13.11
CA SER A 292 -9.77 -11.25 13.21
C SER A 292 -9.08 -12.20 12.24
N VAL A 293 -9.15 -13.50 12.52
CA VAL A 293 -8.64 -14.56 11.63
C VAL A 293 -9.44 -14.65 10.32
N ASP A 294 -10.63 -14.06 10.25
CA ASP A 294 -11.39 -13.93 9.00
C ASP A 294 -10.91 -12.75 8.15
N GLU A 295 -10.36 -11.71 8.78
CA GLU A 295 -9.83 -10.53 8.09
C GLU A 295 -8.40 -10.76 7.59
N GLN A 296 -7.57 -11.54 8.32
CA GLN A 296 -6.21 -11.87 7.92
C GLN A 296 -5.97 -13.37 8.01
N ARG A 297 -5.81 -14.05 6.86
CA ARG A 297 -5.74 -15.50 6.76
C ARG A 297 -4.88 -15.98 5.59
N SER A 298 -4.42 -17.22 5.66
CA SER A 298 -3.84 -17.90 4.52
C SER A 298 -4.92 -18.28 3.49
N THR A 299 -4.56 -18.23 2.22
CA THR A 299 -5.44 -18.55 1.08
C THR A 299 -4.65 -19.27 -0.03
N GLU A 300 -5.29 -19.68 -1.12
CA GLU A 300 -4.56 -20.19 -2.29
C GLU A 300 -3.61 -19.15 -2.92
N TRP A 301 -3.87 -17.83 -2.69
CA TRP A 301 -3.08 -16.70 -3.18
C TRP A 301 -2.07 -16.17 -2.17
N MET A 302 -2.12 -16.65 -0.93
CA MET A 302 -1.18 -16.33 0.14
C MET A 302 -0.92 -17.60 0.98
N ARG A 303 0.13 -18.35 0.63
CA ARG A 303 0.40 -19.70 1.11
C ARG A 303 1.36 -19.75 2.30
N PHE A 304 1.74 -18.60 2.84
CA PHE A 304 2.60 -18.50 4.01
C PHE A 304 1.76 -18.43 5.30
N GLN A 305 2.45 -18.41 6.43
CA GLN A 305 1.82 -18.16 7.73
C GLN A 305 1.10 -16.81 7.75
N SER A 306 -0.04 -16.77 8.44
CA SER A 306 -0.86 -15.57 8.60
C SER A 306 -1.31 -15.45 10.06
N LEU A 307 -2.31 -14.62 10.37
CA LEU A 307 -2.71 -14.30 11.75
C LEU A 307 -2.96 -15.53 12.63
N PRO A 308 -3.64 -16.62 12.17
CA PRO A 308 -3.88 -17.78 13.03
C PRO A 308 -2.61 -18.37 13.65
N GLU A 309 -1.51 -18.38 12.89
CA GLU A 309 -0.22 -18.91 13.36
C GLU A 309 0.57 -17.90 14.21
N PHE A 310 0.11 -16.65 14.30
CA PHE A 310 0.75 -15.60 15.09
C PHE A 310 0.07 -15.36 16.44
N LEU A 311 -1.11 -15.96 16.65
CA LEU A 311 -1.83 -15.92 17.91
C LEU A 311 -1.49 -17.13 18.77
N ASP A 312 -1.57 -16.96 20.11
CA ASP A 312 -1.45 -18.06 21.06
C ASP A 312 -2.62 -19.05 20.82
N PRO A 313 -2.36 -20.32 20.54
CA PRO A 313 -3.41 -21.30 20.26
C PRO A 313 -4.33 -21.57 21.46
N ALA A 314 -3.91 -21.25 22.70
CA ALA A 314 -4.71 -21.39 23.91
C ALA A 314 -5.51 -20.11 24.24
N ASP A 315 -5.06 -18.95 23.75
CA ASP A 315 -5.68 -17.65 24.04
C ASP A 315 -5.48 -16.67 22.85
N HIS A 316 -6.41 -16.65 21.94
CA HIS A 316 -6.37 -15.75 20.76
C HIS A 316 -6.43 -14.25 21.10
N SER A 317 -6.61 -13.86 22.36
CA SER A 317 -6.42 -12.47 22.80
C SER A 317 -4.95 -12.07 22.93
N ARG A 318 -4.02 -13.01 22.70
CA ARG A 318 -2.57 -12.82 22.77
C ARG A 318 -1.88 -13.31 21.52
N THR A 319 -0.70 -12.72 21.25
CA THR A 319 0.24 -13.26 20.27
C THR A 319 1.04 -14.43 20.85
N VAL A 320 1.72 -15.19 19.99
CA VAL A 320 2.63 -16.28 20.43
C VAL A 320 3.75 -15.80 21.35
N GLU A 321 4.07 -14.51 21.36
CA GLU A 321 5.01 -13.89 22.28
C GLU A 321 4.35 -13.50 23.63
N GLY A 322 3.05 -13.74 23.81
CA GLY A 322 2.29 -13.39 25.02
C GLY A 322 1.86 -11.92 25.10
N LEU A 323 2.06 -11.13 24.05
CA LEU A 323 1.63 -9.75 23.94
C LEU A 323 0.14 -9.66 23.54
N PRO A 324 -0.55 -8.50 23.71
CA PRO A 324 -1.92 -8.35 23.24
C PRO A 324 -2.06 -8.65 21.74
N ALA A 325 -3.16 -9.29 21.34
CA ALA A 325 -3.45 -9.56 19.92
C ALA A 325 -3.54 -8.26 19.10
N PRO A 326 -3.26 -8.30 17.78
CA PRO A 326 -3.20 -7.11 16.96
C PRO A 326 -4.51 -6.33 16.92
N SER A 327 -4.51 -5.15 17.53
CA SER A 327 -5.55 -4.13 17.42
C SER A 327 -5.03 -2.95 16.61
N ARG A 328 -5.90 -2.33 15.84
CA ARG A 328 -5.56 -1.25 14.93
C ARG A 328 -6.48 -0.07 15.13
N ALA A 329 -5.94 1.14 15.02
CA ALA A 329 -6.73 2.35 15.04
C ALA A 329 -6.53 3.13 13.74
N VAL A 330 -7.58 3.77 13.28
CA VAL A 330 -7.56 4.74 12.19
C VAL A 330 -7.78 6.14 12.76
N LEU A 331 -6.84 7.01 12.50
CA LEU A 331 -6.93 8.43 12.89
C LEU A 331 -6.90 9.30 11.64
N ILE A 332 -7.69 10.37 11.68
CA ILE A 332 -7.66 11.44 10.69
C ILE A 332 -7.22 12.72 11.38
N ALA A 333 -6.32 13.45 10.74
CA ALA A 333 -5.78 14.70 11.28
C ALA A 333 -5.53 15.70 10.14
N ARG A 334 -5.61 17.00 10.42
CA ARG A 334 -5.45 18.05 9.41
C ARG A 334 -4.15 18.83 9.64
N LYS A 335 -3.46 19.18 8.56
CA LYS A 335 -2.37 20.15 8.56
C LYS A 335 -2.94 21.56 8.68
N PRO A 336 -2.48 22.41 9.64
CA PRO A 336 -2.96 23.79 9.79
C PRO A 336 -2.53 24.72 8.66
#